data_32b3099d0f7ccb71416fc1a23802ee42
#
_entry.id   32b3099d0f7ccb71416fc1a23802ee42
#
_cell.length_a   1.000
_cell.length_b   1.000
_cell.length_c   1.000
_cell.angle_alpha   90.00
_cell.angle_beta   90.00
_cell.angle_gamma   90.00
#
_symmetry.space_group_name_H-M   'P 1'
#
loop_
_entity.id
_entity.type
_entity.pdbx_description
1 polymer ?
#
loop_
_entity_poly.entity_id
_entity_poly.type
_entity_poly.pdbx_seq_one_letter_code
_entity_poly.pdbx_strand_id
1 'polypeptide(L)'
;MTKRFNITFLLLLSFTLIFAQKTEVIKVEKHLKNIHQLTFGGNNAEAYWSPNSKSVTFQSDFKNWGVQCDQIFKMDIKKAMRDTAYRPKMISTSLGRTTCSYFMPDGKHILYASTHKGGDLCPEPPPSDSKKYLWPVYASFDIFIADKKGKIVKQLTNTEGYDAEATVSPDGKKIVFTSDRSGDLELWTMNVDGSDQRQVTFGLGYDGGAFFSPDSKKLVFRASRPKTDEEVTEYKDFLKKHLVAPTNMEIYTANVDGSDLKQITHLGKANWAPFYHPSGKKILFSSNHHSTRGYDFQLYMINEDGTGLEQITTESYFNAFPMFSPNGKKLIWSSNRRNWGTHDTNMFVADWVD
;
A
#
# COMPACT_ATOMS: atom_id res chain seq x y z
N MET A 1 -92.61 -6.55 -24.99
CA MET A 1 -91.33 -7.27 -25.10
C MET A 1 -90.23 -6.23 -25.19
N THR A 2 -89.63 -5.85 -24.03
CA THR A 2 -88.62 -4.82 -23.95
C THR A 2 -87.29 -5.49 -23.52
N LYS A 3 -86.38 -5.52 -24.47
CA LYS A 3 -84.98 -6.05 -24.22
C LYS A 3 -84.15 -4.99 -23.49
N ARG A 4 -83.71 -5.38 -22.29
CA ARG A 4 -82.67 -4.58 -21.50
C ARG A 4 -81.30 -4.94 -22.02
N PHE A 5 -80.52 -3.92 -22.41
CA PHE A 5 -79.07 -4.02 -22.71
C PHE A 5 -78.32 -3.71 -21.42
N ASN A 6 -77.56 -4.70 -20.94
CA ASN A 6 -76.57 -4.48 -19.83
C ASN A 6 -75.25 -4.08 -20.48
N ILE A 7 -74.78 -2.85 -20.19
CA ILE A 7 -73.45 -2.37 -20.54
C ILE A 7 -72.56 -2.63 -19.33
N THR A 8 -71.63 -3.59 -19.47
CA THR A 8 -70.59 -3.84 -18.46
C THR A 8 -69.41 -2.93 -18.76
N PHE A 9 -69.13 -2.01 -17.82
CA PHE A 9 -67.99 -1.10 -17.87
C PHE A 9 -66.76 -1.85 -17.35
N LEU A 10 -65.78 -2.17 -18.24
CA LEU A 10 -64.49 -2.73 -17.88
C LEU A 10 -63.53 -1.57 -17.51
N LEU A 11 -63.24 -1.42 -16.20
CA LEU A 11 -62.19 -0.50 -15.71
C LEU A 11 -60.81 -1.16 -15.96
N LEU A 12 -60.08 -0.66 -16.95
CA LEU A 12 -58.64 -0.96 -17.12
C LEU A 12 -57.83 -0.10 -16.12
N LEU A 13 -57.35 -0.73 -15.05
CA LEU A 13 -56.32 -0.12 -14.20
C LEU A 13 -54.96 -0.28 -14.90
N SER A 14 -54.46 0.82 -15.45
CA SER A 14 -53.07 0.90 -15.95
C SER A 14 -52.11 1.12 -14.75
N PHE A 15 -51.39 0.07 -14.37
CA PHE A 15 -50.27 0.19 -13.45
C PHE A 15 -49.06 0.79 -14.19
N THR A 16 -48.80 2.08 -13.98
CA THR A 16 -47.56 2.69 -14.39
C THR A 16 -46.47 2.31 -13.36
N LEU A 17 -45.61 1.36 -13.69
CA LEU A 17 -44.37 1.07 -12.98
C LEU A 17 -43.44 2.27 -13.16
N ILE A 18 -43.35 3.13 -12.13
CA ILE A 18 -42.32 4.16 -12.06
C ILE A 18 -41.01 3.45 -11.65
N PHE A 19 -40.15 3.15 -12.62
CA PHE A 19 -38.77 2.80 -12.35
C PHE A 19 -38.07 4.07 -11.85
N ALA A 20 -37.84 4.17 -10.56
CA ALA A 20 -36.94 5.15 -9.99
C ALA A 20 -35.52 4.80 -10.46
N GLN A 21 -35.05 5.44 -11.52
CA GLN A 21 -33.66 5.39 -11.93
C GLN A 21 -32.84 6.03 -10.82
N LYS A 22 -32.14 5.19 -10.05
CA LYS A 22 -31.18 5.65 -9.07
C LYS A 22 -30.06 6.31 -9.86
N THR A 23 -30.08 7.62 -9.94
CA THR A 23 -28.99 8.41 -10.53
C THR A 23 -27.78 8.19 -9.62
N GLU A 24 -26.87 7.29 -9.99
CA GLU A 24 -25.57 7.22 -9.34
C GLU A 24 -24.87 8.57 -9.58
N VAL A 25 -24.69 9.32 -8.52
CA VAL A 25 -23.85 10.51 -8.54
C VAL A 25 -22.44 10.03 -8.75
N ILE A 26 -21.93 10.14 -9.98
CA ILE A 26 -20.54 9.86 -10.30
C ILE A 26 -19.70 10.84 -9.49
N LYS A 27 -19.10 10.37 -8.38
CA LYS A 27 -18.17 11.15 -7.59
C LYS A 27 -16.92 11.38 -8.45
N VAL A 28 -16.71 12.61 -8.86
CA VAL A 28 -15.53 13.00 -9.65
C VAL A 28 -14.27 12.95 -8.78
N GLU A 29 -13.25 12.23 -9.23
CA GLU A 29 -11.92 12.20 -8.60
C GLU A 29 -11.19 13.53 -8.92
N LYS A 30 -11.58 14.60 -8.22
CA LYS A 30 -11.23 15.99 -8.57
C LYS A 30 -9.72 16.29 -8.59
N HIS A 31 -8.96 15.56 -7.75
CA HIS A 31 -7.51 15.72 -7.64
C HIS A 31 -6.72 14.95 -8.70
N LEU A 32 -7.35 14.05 -9.46
CA LEU A 32 -6.69 13.18 -10.41
C LEU A 32 -7.02 13.58 -11.84
N LYS A 33 -6.03 14.01 -12.60
CA LYS A 33 -6.16 14.36 -14.03
C LYS A 33 -5.24 13.46 -14.86
N ASN A 34 -5.59 13.24 -16.12
CA ASN A 34 -4.77 12.48 -17.07
C ASN A 34 -4.32 11.11 -16.51
N ILE A 35 -5.28 10.32 -16.02
CA ILE A 35 -5.00 9.00 -15.41
C ILE A 35 -4.52 8.03 -16.49
N HIS A 36 -3.32 7.48 -16.31
CA HIS A 36 -2.71 6.47 -17.17
C HIS A 36 -2.47 5.17 -16.41
N GLN A 37 -2.84 4.04 -17.03
CA GLN A 37 -2.45 2.71 -16.57
C GLN A 37 -1.04 2.38 -17.04
N LEU A 38 -0.19 1.83 -16.15
CA LEU A 38 1.22 1.57 -16.41
C LEU A 38 1.57 0.09 -16.50
N THR A 39 0.78 -0.80 -15.90
CA THR A 39 0.94 -2.26 -15.95
C THR A 39 -0.35 -2.93 -16.38
N PHE A 40 -0.24 -4.13 -16.97
CA PHE A 40 -1.36 -4.84 -17.59
C PHE A 40 -1.28 -6.33 -17.27
N GLY A 41 -1.60 -6.68 -16.02
CA GLY A 41 -1.63 -8.06 -15.52
C GLY A 41 -0.75 -8.28 -14.29
N GLY A 42 -1.10 -9.30 -13.49
CA GLY A 42 -0.46 -9.65 -12.22
C GLY A 42 -0.84 -8.70 -11.08
N ASN A 43 -0.26 -8.94 -9.90
CA ASN A 43 -0.37 -8.04 -8.78
C ASN A 43 0.85 -7.12 -8.74
N ASN A 44 0.61 -5.83 -8.92
CA ASN A 44 1.65 -4.80 -8.94
C ASN A 44 1.37 -3.82 -7.81
N ALA A 45 2.31 -3.66 -6.90
CA ALA A 45 2.12 -2.87 -5.70
C ALA A 45 3.36 -2.04 -5.33
N GLU A 46 3.14 -1.06 -4.47
CA GLU A 46 4.19 -0.33 -3.79
C GLU A 46 5.18 0.34 -4.74
N ALA A 47 4.66 1.24 -5.58
CA ALA A 47 5.48 1.99 -6.54
C ALA A 47 6.11 3.22 -5.90
N TYR A 48 7.44 3.28 -5.93
CA TYR A 48 8.25 4.34 -5.30
C TYR A 48 9.05 5.12 -6.34
N TRP A 49 8.92 6.44 -6.33
CA TRP A 49 9.53 7.32 -7.31
C TRP A 49 11.04 7.44 -7.16
N SER A 50 11.72 7.50 -8.29
CA SER A 50 13.13 7.96 -8.34
C SER A 50 13.22 9.46 -7.99
N PRO A 51 14.36 9.93 -7.41
CA PRO A 51 14.54 11.34 -7.02
C PRO A 51 14.28 12.35 -8.16
N ASN A 52 14.48 11.96 -9.41
CA ASN A 52 14.26 12.80 -10.58
C ASN A 52 12.84 12.68 -11.18
N SER A 53 11.92 11.97 -10.54
CA SER A 53 10.53 11.76 -10.98
C SER A 53 10.37 11.13 -12.38
N LYS A 54 11.37 10.38 -12.87
CA LYS A 54 11.32 9.77 -14.22
C LYS A 54 11.05 8.28 -14.21
N SER A 55 11.32 7.61 -13.10
CA SER A 55 11.18 6.17 -12.96
C SER A 55 10.54 5.85 -11.62
N VAL A 56 10.01 4.63 -11.52
CA VAL A 56 9.58 4.04 -10.25
C VAL A 56 10.20 2.65 -10.09
N THR A 57 10.37 2.22 -8.83
CA THR A 57 10.50 0.81 -8.48
C THR A 57 9.19 0.33 -7.91
N PHE A 58 8.90 -0.96 -8.03
CA PHE A 58 7.68 -1.58 -7.51
C PHE A 58 7.87 -3.09 -7.41
N GLN A 59 7.03 -3.75 -6.65
CA GLN A 59 6.97 -5.21 -6.60
C GLN A 59 5.89 -5.75 -7.53
N SER A 60 6.14 -6.95 -8.08
CA SER A 60 5.19 -7.65 -8.94
C SER A 60 5.39 -9.16 -8.88
N ASP A 61 4.26 -9.89 -8.89
CA ASP A 61 4.20 -11.35 -9.03
C ASP A 61 3.79 -11.81 -10.45
N PHE A 62 3.80 -10.90 -11.43
CA PHE A 62 3.31 -11.18 -12.77
C PHE A 62 4.11 -12.29 -13.46
N LYS A 63 3.53 -13.47 -13.54
CA LYS A 63 4.18 -14.69 -14.04
C LYS A 63 4.70 -14.58 -15.46
N ASN A 64 4.04 -13.77 -16.31
CA ASN A 64 4.51 -13.52 -17.67
C ASN A 64 5.85 -12.75 -17.73
N TRP A 65 6.27 -12.17 -16.61
CA TRP A 65 7.61 -11.59 -16.48
C TRP A 65 8.65 -12.59 -15.98
N GLY A 66 8.28 -13.88 -15.79
CA GLY A 66 9.19 -14.96 -15.43
C GLY A 66 9.50 -15.05 -13.95
N VAL A 67 8.58 -14.60 -13.09
CA VAL A 67 8.72 -14.64 -11.63
C VAL A 67 7.76 -15.66 -11.01
N GLN A 68 8.16 -16.24 -9.89
CA GLN A 68 7.34 -17.20 -9.12
C GLN A 68 6.53 -16.51 -8.01
N CYS A 69 7.10 -15.47 -7.39
CA CYS A 69 6.50 -14.59 -6.40
C CYS A 69 7.02 -13.17 -6.61
N ASP A 70 6.65 -12.26 -5.69
CA ASP A 70 7.02 -10.86 -5.80
C ASP A 70 8.52 -10.66 -6.01
N GLN A 71 8.85 -9.91 -7.05
CA GLN A 71 10.19 -9.43 -7.36
C GLN A 71 10.16 -7.93 -7.59
N ILE A 72 11.30 -7.26 -7.41
CA ILE A 72 11.40 -5.81 -7.59
C ILE A 72 11.73 -5.49 -9.03
N PHE A 73 10.94 -4.60 -9.60
CA PHE A 73 11.09 -4.07 -10.94
C PHE A 73 11.34 -2.57 -10.92
N LYS A 74 12.00 -2.09 -11.98
CA LYS A 74 12.15 -0.66 -12.28
C LYS A 74 11.49 -0.33 -13.60
N MET A 75 10.67 0.71 -13.61
CA MET A 75 9.91 1.20 -14.76
C MET A 75 10.28 2.62 -15.12
N ASP A 76 10.45 2.92 -16.41
CA ASP A 76 10.47 4.29 -16.94
C ASP A 76 9.04 4.73 -17.23
N ILE A 77 8.61 5.79 -16.56
CA ILE A 77 7.22 6.27 -16.65
C ILE A 77 6.83 6.69 -18.06
N LYS A 78 7.70 7.42 -18.75
CA LYS A 78 7.39 7.89 -20.12
C LYS A 78 7.24 6.73 -21.10
N LYS A 79 8.07 5.68 -20.96
CA LYS A 79 7.98 4.49 -21.80
C LYS A 79 6.70 3.72 -21.52
N ALA A 80 6.38 3.47 -20.24
CA ALA A 80 5.17 2.76 -19.86
C ALA A 80 3.89 3.48 -20.29
N MET A 81 3.85 4.82 -20.24
CA MET A 81 2.70 5.59 -20.73
C MET A 81 2.50 5.55 -22.24
N ARG A 82 3.55 5.24 -23.02
CA ARG A 82 3.50 5.23 -24.49
C ARG A 82 3.32 3.85 -25.10
N ASP A 83 3.71 2.83 -24.37
CA ASP A 83 3.77 1.47 -24.86
C ASP A 83 3.21 0.50 -23.82
N THR A 84 2.02 -0.03 -24.08
CA THR A 84 1.36 -1.01 -23.19
C THR A 84 2.06 -2.36 -23.15
N ALA A 85 2.94 -2.65 -24.13
CA ALA A 85 3.78 -3.84 -24.15
C ALA A 85 5.15 -3.63 -23.46
N TYR A 86 5.38 -2.42 -22.91
CA TYR A 86 6.63 -2.10 -22.22
C TYR A 86 6.85 -3.05 -21.04
N ARG A 87 7.98 -3.75 -21.04
CA ARG A 87 8.40 -4.64 -19.97
C ARG A 87 9.38 -3.91 -19.04
N PRO A 88 9.05 -3.74 -17.74
CA PRO A 88 9.97 -3.16 -16.78
C PRO A 88 11.16 -4.10 -16.53
N LYS A 89 12.26 -3.52 -16.06
CA LYS A 89 13.48 -4.27 -15.76
C LYS A 89 13.43 -4.80 -14.33
N MET A 90 13.63 -6.10 -14.13
CA MET A 90 13.83 -6.68 -12.82
C MET A 90 15.16 -6.20 -12.21
N ILE A 91 15.13 -5.83 -10.93
CA ILE A 91 16.27 -5.31 -10.16
C ILE A 91 16.65 -6.25 -9.02
N SER A 92 15.70 -7.05 -8.51
CA SER A 92 16.01 -8.08 -7.52
C SER A 92 16.69 -9.28 -8.15
N THR A 93 17.15 -10.21 -7.30
CA THR A 93 17.96 -11.37 -7.70
C THR A 93 17.20 -12.46 -8.46
N SER A 94 15.87 -12.39 -8.53
CA SER A 94 14.99 -13.48 -8.97
C SER A 94 14.91 -14.66 -7.98
N LEU A 95 15.62 -14.60 -6.85
CA LEU A 95 15.65 -15.62 -5.81
C LEU A 95 14.84 -15.16 -4.61
N GLY A 96 14.20 -16.14 -3.93
CA GLY A 96 13.33 -15.87 -2.79
C GLY A 96 12.15 -14.95 -3.14
N ARG A 97 11.56 -14.35 -2.13
CA ARG A 97 10.52 -13.30 -2.24
C ARG A 97 11.12 -11.94 -1.90
N THR A 98 10.67 -10.90 -2.56
CA THR A 98 11.07 -9.52 -2.26
C THR A 98 9.86 -8.66 -1.92
N THR A 99 10.10 -7.54 -1.21
CA THR A 99 9.06 -6.55 -0.91
C THR A 99 9.68 -5.16 -0.71
N CYS A 100 8.84 -4.12 -0.80
CA CYS A 100 9.11 -2.75 -0.36
C CYS A 100 10.46 -2.21 -0.83
N SER A 101 10.53 -1.83 -2.08
CA SER A 101 11.74 -1.21 -2.63
C SER A 101 11.74 0.31 -2.45
N TYR A 102 12.92 0.93 -2.44
CA TYR A 102 13.03 2.39 -2.42
C TYR A 102 14.30 2.85 -3.15
N PHE A 103 14.27 4.02 -3.79
CA PHE A 103 15.50 4.59 -4.36
C PHE A 103 16.39 5.17 -3.26
N MET A 104 17.69 4.86 -3.34
CA MET A 104 18.68 5.58 -2.55
C MET A 104 18.82 7.02 -3.07
N PRO A 105 19.26 7.98 -2.22
CA PRO A 105 19.34 9.41 -2.58
C PRO A 105 20.21 9.70 -3.79
N ASP A 106 21.19 8.85 -4.06
CA ASP A 106 22.07 8.97 -5.23
C ASP A 106 21.38 8.66 -6.59
N GLY A 107 20.14 8.15 -6.55
CA GLY A 107 19.37 7.73 -7.72
C GLY A 107 20.00 6.61 -8.54
N LYS A 108 21.07 5.98 -8.02
CA LYS A 108 21.79 4.89 -8.68
C LYS A 108 21.56 3.54 -8.02
N HIS A 109 21.30 3.53 -6.71
CA HIS A 109 21.06 2.34 -5.93
C HIS A 109 19.60 2.23 -5.51
N ILE A 110 19.17 1.00 -5.25
CA ILE A 110 17.80 0.66 -4.84
C ILE A 110 17.90 -0.20 -3.60
N LEU A 111 17.15 0.19 -2.58
CA LEU A 111 16.92 -0.53 -1.34
C LEU A 111 15.74 -1.48 -1.53
N TYR A 112 15.78 -2.70 -0.99
CA TYR A 112 14.62 -3.59 -0.92
C TYR A 112 14.84 -4.69 0.12
N ALA A 113 13.75 -5.28 0.61
CA ALA A 113 13.81 -6.45 1.47
C ALA A 113 13.69 -7.75 0.63
N SER A 114 14.40 -8.80 1.06
CA SER A 114 14.42 -10.09 0.36
C SER A 114 14.70 -11.26 1.28
N THR A 115 14.07 -12.40 0.97
CA THR A 115 14.27 -13.67 1.69
C THR A 115 15.36 -14.57 1.05
N HIS A 116 16.04 -14.13 0.00
CA HIS A 116 16.97 -14.96 -0.80
C HIS A 116 18.14 -15.55 -0.01
N LYS A 117 18.48 -15.00 1.17
CA LYS A 117 19.48 -15.60 2.07
C LYS A 117 18.96 -16.80 2.84
N GLY A 118 17.64 -16.89 3.03
CA GLY A 118 16.99 -18.05 3.63
C GLY A 118 16.70 -19.18 2.63
N GLY A 119 16.82 -18.92 1.32
CA GLY A 119 16.62 -19.92 0.26
C GLY A 119 16.33 -19.29 -1.10
N ASP A 120 16.60 -20.06 -2.17
CA ASP A 120 16.42 -19.60 -3.56
C ASP A 120 14.95 -19.60 -3.99
N LEU A 121 14.12 -20.44 -3.41
CA LEU A 121 12.71 -20.57 -3.74
C LEU A 121 11.85 -19.52 -3.04
N CYS A 122 10.68 -19.24 -3.59
CA CYS A 122 9.66 -18.46 -2.88
C CYS A 122 9.27 -19.18 -1.59
N PRO A 123 9.35 -18.52 -0.43
CA PRO A 123 8.94 -19.15 0.82
C PRO A 123 7.44 -19.44 0.80
N GLU A 124 7.05 -20.64 1.27
CA GLU A 124 5.66 -20.99 1.45
C GLU A 124 5.04 -20.14 2.58
N PRO A 125 3.79 -19.69 2.43
CA PRO A 125 3.09 -19.02 3.51
C PRO A 125 3.00 -19.93 4.75
N PRO A 126 3.20 -19.38 5.96
CA PRO A 126 3.00 -20.14 7.17
C PRO A 126 1.57 -20.73 7.23
N PRO A 127 1.38 -21.98 7.71
CA PRO A 127 0.07 -22.60 7.77
C PRO A 127 -0.85 -21.86 8.74
N SER A 128 -2.12 -21.69 8.33
CA SER A 128 -3.15 -21.09 9.15
C SER A 128 -4.51 -21.71 8.86
N ASP A 129 -5.27 -21.98 9.92
CA ASP A 129 -6.67 -22.37 9.89
C ASP A 129 -7.63 -21.17 10.03
N SER A 130 -7.07 -19.98 10.18
CA SER A 130 -7.84 -18.75 10.28
C SER A 130 -8.53 -18.41 8.95
N LYS A 131 -9.77 -17.94 9.05
CA LYS A 131 -10.51 -17.37 7.91
C LYS A 131 -10.19 -15.88 7.68
N LYS A 132 -9.37 -15.28 8.55
CA LYS A 132 -8.95 -13.88 8.41
C LYS A 132 -7.93 -13.74 7.29
N TYR A 133 -7.90 -12.58 6.67
CA TYR A 133 -6.82 -12.19 5.77
C TYR A 133 -5.56 -11.94 6.59
N LEU A 134 -4.49 -12.65 6.27
CA LEU A 134 -3.22 -12.62 7.02
C LEU A 134 -2.06 -12.29 6.09
N TRP A 135 -1.10 -11.55 6.61
CA TRP A 135 0.19 -11.33 5.96
C TRP A 135 1.27 -12.19 6.60
N PRO A 136 2.06 -12.93 5.80
CA PRO A 136 3.26 -13.59 6.27
C PRO A 136 4.35 -12.58 6.64
N VAL A 137 4.97 -12.79 7.80
CA VAL A 137 6.13 -12.05 8.32
C VAL A 137 7.31 -13.01 8.30
N TYR A 138 7.88 -13.25 7.11
CA TYR A 138 8.94 -14.26 6.96
C TYR A 138 10.19 -13.85 7.72
N ALA A 139 10.65 -14.70 8.64
CA ALA A 139 11.85 -14.46 9.46
C ALA A 139 13.17 -14.41 8.67
N SER A 140 13.14 -14.66 7.37
CA SER A 140 14.31 -14.59 6.49
C SER A 140 14.37 -13.29 5.67
N PHE A 141 13.49 -12.32 5.92
CA PHE A 141 13.60 -11.03 5.27
C PHE A 141 14.74 -10.21 5.87
N ASP A 142 15.67 -9.83 5.02
CA ASP A 142 16.72 -8.85 5.28
C ASP A 142 16.68 -7.72 4.25
N ILE A 143 17.29 -6.59 4.60
CA ILE A 143 17.35 -5.38 3.78
C ILE A 143 18.65 -5.32 3.01
N PHE A 144 18.54 -5.10 1.69
CA PHE A 144 19.67 -5.06 0.78
C PHE A 144 19.69 -3.79 -0.05
N ILE A 145 20.87 -3.38 -0.47
CA ILE A 145 21.09 -2.36 -1.51
C ILE A 145 21.60 -3.05 -2.77
N ALA A 146 20.94 -2.79 -3.90
CA ALA A 146 21.39 -3.22 -5.21
C ALA A 146 21.68 -2.02 -6.13
N ASP A 147 22.57 -2.22 -7.10
CA ASP A 147 22.76 -1.26 -8.17
C ASP A 147 21.59 -1.31 -9.19
N LYS A 148 21.55 -0.34 -10.11
CA LYS A 148 20.51 -0.27 -11.15
C LYS A 148 20.54 -1.43 -12.16
N LYS A 149 21.55 -2.33 -12.09
CA LYS A 149 21.62 -3.55 -12.88
C LYS A 149 21.08 -4.77 -12.12
N GLY A 150 20.83 -4.62 -10.81
CA GLY A 150 20.31 -5.67 -9.93
C GLY A 150 21.39 -6.43 -9.16
N LYS A 151 22.66 -5.99 -9.23
CA LYS A 151 23.71 -6.58 -8.42
C LYS A 151 23.61 -6.05 -6.99
N ILE A 152 23.49 -6.93 -6.01
CA ILE A 152 23.57 -6.57 -4.59
C ILE A 152 24.96 -6.02 -4.31
N VAL A 153 25.01 -4.83 -3.72
CA VAL A 153 26.22 -4.13 -3.32
C VAL A 153 26.42 -4.09 -1.83
N LYS A 154 25.32 -4.23 -1.05
CA LYS A 154 25.39 -4.25 0.42
C LYS A 154 24.17 -4.97 1.01
N GLN A 155 24.38 -5.69 2.09
CA GLN A 155 23.35 -6.15 3.04
C GLN A 155 23.37 -5.20 4.23
N LEU A 156 22.22 -4.69 4.65
CA LEU A 156 22.08 -3.70 5.74
C LEU A 156 21.66 -4.34 7.06
N THR A 157 20.88 -5.42 7.00
CA THR A 157 20.45 -6.19 8.16
C THR A 157 20.80 -7.67 7.97
N ASN A 158 21.08 -8.36 9.06
CA ASN A 158 21.37 -9.80 9.11
C ASN A 158 20.95 -10.41 10.46
N THR A 159 19.99 -9.79 11.11
CA THR A 159 19.42 -10.26 12.38
C THR A 159 18.40 -11.34 12.08
N GLU A 160 18.36 -12.39 12.90
CA GLU A 160 17.26 -13.36 12.82
C GLU A 160 15.92 -12.65 13.04
N GLY A 161 14.94 -12.90 12.18
CA GLY A 161 13.63 -12.28 12.21
C GLY A 161 13.30 -11.48 10.96
N TYR A 162 12.21 -10.73 11.04
CA TYR A 162 11.68 -9.92 9.95
C TYR A 162 12.31 -8.53 9.93
N ASP A 163 13.08 -8.22 8.91
CA ASP A 163 13.56 -6.87 8.62
C ASP A 163 13.10 -6.45 7.22
N ALA A 164 12.08 -5.58 7.12
CA ALA A 164 11.50 -5.17 5.85
C ALA A 164 10.85 -3.77 5.90
N GLU A 165 10.08 -3.42 4.85
CA GLU A 165 9.32 -2.17 4.73
C GLU A 165 10.21 -0.92 4.83
N ALA A 166 11.43 -1.00 4.34
CA ALA A 166 12.42 0.05 4.49
C ALA A 166 12.20 1.22 3.52
N THR A 167 12.23 2.45 4.05
CA THR A 167 12.21 3.70 3.27
C THR A 167 13.33 4.64 3.70
N VAL A 168 13.73 5.55 2.81
CA VAL A 168 14.84 6.48 3.03
C VAL A 168 14.34 7.88 3.27
N SER A 169 14.93 8.59 4.21
CA SER A 169 14.61 9.99 4.51
C SER A 169 14.92 10.90 3.30
N PRO A 170 14.12 11.95 3.04
CA PRO A 170 14.37 12.90 1.95
C PRO A 170 15.74 13.56 1.99
N ASP A 171 16.32 13.78 3.18
CA ASP A 171 17.66 14.32 3.34
C ASP A 171 18.79 13.30 3.11
N GLY A 172 18.42 12.02 2.87
CA GLY A 172 19.33 10.94 2.51
C GLY A 172 20.19 10.41 3.64
N LYS A 173 19.83 10.66 4.91
CA LYS A 173 20.70 10.29 6.05
C LYS A 173 20.24 9.05 6.79
N LYS A 174 18.93 8.79 6.82
CA LYS A 174 18.34 7.70 7.60
C LYS A 174 17.48 6.79 6.75
N ILE A 175 17.38 5.56 7.21
CA ILE A 175 16.42 4.55 6.77
C ILE A 175 15.52 4.26 7.95
N VAL A 176 14.20 4.19 7.75
CA VAL A 176 13.23 3.59 8.68
C VAL A 176 12.79 2.24 8.13
N PHE A 177 12.60 1.25 8.99
CA PHE A 177 12.19 -0.09 8.62
C PHE A 177 11.40 -0.74 9.75
N THR A 178 10.65 -1.81 9.43
CA THR A 178 9.95 -2.64 10.40
C THR A 178 10.79 -3.85 10.75
N SER A 179 10.87 -4.18 12.05
CA SER A 179 11.61 -5.35 12.55
C SER A 179 10.90 -5.98 13.74
N ASP A 180 10.95 -7.31 13.84
CA ASP A 180 10.43 -8.10 14.97
C ASP A 180 11.50 -8.48 16.00
N ARG A 181 12.73 -8.00 15.85
CA ARG A 181 13.90 -8.33 16.72
C ARG A 181 13.72 -7.97 18.19
N SER A 182 12.79 -7.07 18.52
CA SER A 182 12.43 -6.72 19.90
C SER A 182 11.37 -7.64 20.51
N GLY A 183 10.87 -8.62 19.73
CA GLY A 183 9.79 -9.53 20.13
C GLY A 183 8.40 -9.06 19.68
N ASP A 184 8.31 -7.90 19.04
CA ASP A 184 7.12 -7.36 18.40
C ASP A 184 7.50 -6.63 17.10
N LEU A 185 6.53 -6.38 16.23
CA LEU A 185 6.74 -5.65 14.98
C LEU A 185 6.77 -4.15 15.24
N GLU A 186 7.98 -3.61 15.33
CA GLU A 186 8.25 -2.23 15.69
C GLU A 186 9.01 -1.49 14.59
N LEU A 187 8.92 -0.17 14.59
CA LEU A 187 9.74 0.68 13.75
C LEU A 187 11.14 0.82 14.30
N TRP A 188 12.10 0.71 13.42
CA TRP A 188 13.52 0.93 13.68
C TRP A 188 14.08 1.94 12.69
N THR A 189 15.10 2.69 13.09
CA THR A 189 15.88 3.55 12.20
C THR A 189 17.34 3.11 12.16
N MET A 190 18.01 3.40 11.05
CA MET A 190 19.45 3.23 10.87
C MET A 190 20.02 4.34 9.97
N ASN A 191 21.32 4.52 9.99
CA ASN A 191 21.98 5.32 8.96
C ASN A 191 21.87 4.63 7.60
N VAL A 192 21.99 5.39 6.50
CA VAL A 192 21.90 4.82 5.13
C VAL A 192 22.98 3.79 4.80
N ASP A 193 24.02 3.72 5.62
CA ASP A 193 25.05 2.69 5.54
C ASP A 193 24.76 1.45 6.40
N GLY A 194 23.62 1.37 7.07
CA GLY A 194 23.20 0.27 7.94
C GLY A 194 23.72 0.36 9.39
N SER A 195 24.51 1.37 9.73
CA SER A 195 24.98 1.59 11.09
C SER A 195 23.95 2.28 11.96
N ASP A 196 24.17 2.32 13.28
CA ASP A 196 23.34 3.04 14.26
C ASP A 196 21.87 2.63 14.23
N GLN A 197 21.60 1.31 14.30
CA GLN A 197 20.24 0.76 14.33
C GLN A 197 19.60 1.01 15.69
N ARG A 198 18.44 1.71 15.71
CA ARG A 198 17.73 2.10 16.93
C ARG A 198 16.24 1.84 16.81
N GLN A 199 15.64 1.29 17.86
CA GLN A 199 14.19 1.15 17.96
C GLN A 199 13.52 2.52 18.13
N VAL A 200 12.39 2.72 17.45
CA VAL A 200 11.63 3.98 17.43
C VAL A 200 10.31 3.83 18.17
N THR A 201 9.61 2.71 17.98
CA THR A 201 8.31 2.43 18.61
C THR A 201 8.43 1.28 19.60
N PHE A 202 7.55 1.25 20.62
CA PHE A 202 7.62 0.33 21.76
C PHE A 202 6.25 -0.14 22.23
N GLY A 203 5.24 -0.08 21.40
CA GLY A 203 3.87 -0.45 21.77
C GLY A 203 3.52 -1.87 21.34
N LEU A 204 2.64 -2.56 22.09
CA LEU A 204 2.12 -3.83 21.62
C LEU A 204 1.28 -3.63 20.36
N GLY A 205 1.62 -4.36 19.30
CA GLY A 205 0.93 -4.36 18.02
C GLY A 205 1.87 -4.13 16.85
N TYR A 206 1.33 -4.19 15.64
CA TYR A 206 2.14 -4.05 14.44
C TYR A 206 2.32 -2.59 14.06
N ASP A 207 3.53 -2.07 14.16
CA ASP A 207 3.96 -0.77 13.64
C ASP A 207 4.74 -0.98 12.35
N GLY A 208 4.29 -0.43 11.23
CA GLY A 208 4.96 -0.70 9.96
C GLY A 208 4.58 0.23 8.81
N GLY A 209 5.26 0.04 7.68
CA GLY A 209 5.05 0.79 6.45
C GLY A 209 5.29 2.29 6.61
N ALA A 210 6.37 2.66 7.29
CA ALA A 210 6.67 4.04 7.64
C ALA A 210 7.31 4.82 6.49
N PHE A 211 6.93 6.10 6.39
CA PHE A 211 7.55 7.10 5.51
C PHE A 211 7.94 8.33 6.30
N PHE A 212 9.02 8.97 5.88
CA PHE A 212 9.45 10.25 6.45
C PHE A 212 8.58 11.41 5.95
N SER A 213 8.42 12.43 6.79
CA SER A 213 7.93 13.74 6.37
C SER A 213 8.89 14.40 5.36
N PRO A 214 8.42 15.35 4.52
CA PRO A 214 9.27 16.03 3.54
C PRO A 214 10.50 16.74 4.12
N ASP A 215 10.45 17.15 5.39
CA ASP A 215 11.55 17.77 6.13
C ASP A 215 12.43 16.76 6.89
N SER A 216 12.16 15.44 6.75
CA SER A 216 12.89 14.34 7.39
C SER A 216 12.82 14.32 8.92
N LYS A 217 11.89 15.04 9.56
CA LYS A 217 11.83 15.15 11.04
C LYS A 217 10.81 14.22 11.68
N LYS A 218 9.80 13.79 10.92
CA LYS A 218 8.72 12.94 11.41
C LYS A 218 8.60 11.69 10.57
N LEU A 219 7.90 10.70 11.12
CA LEU A 219 7.43 9.49 10.47
C LEU A 219 5.91 9.51 10.41
N VAL A 220 5.34 8.95 9.34
CA VAL A 220 3.95 8.53 9.25
C VAL A 220 3.93 7.04 8.99
N PHE A 221 3.09 6.28 9.68
CA PHE A 221 3.05 4.83 9.61
C PHE A 221 1.66 4.28 9.96
N ARG A 222 1.42 3.01 9.66
CA ARG A 222 0.24 2.30 10.14
C ARG A 222 0.56 1.54 11.41
N ALA A 223 -0.38 1.48 12.33
CA ALA A 223 -0.23 0.70 13.54
C ALA A 223 -1.52 0.03 13.98
N SER A 224 -1.41 -1.21 14.49
CA SER A 224 -2.47 -1.85 15.26
C SER A 224 -2.21 -1.65 16.75
N ARG A 225 -3.28 -1.65 17.53
CA ARG A 225 -3.20 -1.55 19.01
C ARG A 225 -4.27 -2.48 19.59
N PRO A 226 -3.97 -3.77 19.76
CA PRO A 226 -4.89 -4.71 20.42
C PRO A 226 -5.17 -4.25 21.85
N LYS A 227 -6.45 -4.23 22.25
CA LYS A 227 -6.90 -3.63 23.51
C LYS A 227 -7.51 -4.65 24.47
N THR A 228 -8.22 -5.64 23.96
CA THR A 228 -8.81 -6.69 24.79
C THR A 228 -7.87 -7.88 24.94
N ASP A 229 -8.07 -8.69 25.97
CA ASP A 229 -7.25 -9.89 26.19
C ASP A 229 -7.34 -10.87 25.00
N GLU A 230 -8.50 -10.93 24.35
CA GLU A 230 -8.71 -11.74 23.14
C GLU A 230 -7.89 -11.20 21.97
N GLU A 231 -7.93 -9.91 21.72
CA GLU A 231 -7.17 -9.26 20.63
C GLU A 231 -5.66 -9.41 20.85
N VAL A 232 -5.21 -9.25 22.10
CA VAL A 232 -3.80 -9.42 22.50
C VAL A 232 -3.36 -10.87 22.29
N THR A 233 -4.17 -11.83 22.73
CA THR A 233 -3.88 -13.25 22.56
C THR A 233 -3.81 -13.63 21.09
N GLU A 234 -4.81 -13.24 20.30
CA GLU A 234 -4.86 -13.51 18.87
C GLU A 234 -3.65 -12.91 18.14
N TYR A 235 -3.30 -11.64 18.41
CA TYR A 235 -2.15 -10.97 17.80
C TYR A 235 -0.85 -11.74 18.09
N LYS A 236 -0.61 -12.09 19.35
CA LYS A 236 0.57 -12.85 19.75
C LYS A 236 0.63 -14.25 19.15
N ASP A 237 -0.52 -14.91 19.03
CA ASP A 237 -0.60 -16.26 18.45
C ASP A 237 -0.35 -16.24 16.94
N PHE A 238 -0.79 -15.20 16.23
CA PHE A 238 -0.42 -15.02 14.83
C PHE A 238 1.07 -14.70 14.69
N LEU A 239 1.59 -13.78 15.49
CA LEU A 239 3.01 -13.38 15.42
C LEU A 239 3.96 -14.55 15.67
N LYS A 240 3.67 -15.43 16.65
CA LYS A 240 4.41 -16.69 16.88
C LYS A 240 4.43 -17.61 15.66
N LYS A 241 3.43 -17.53 14.79
CA LYS A 241 3.33 -18.30 13.55
C LYS A 241 3.88 -17.50 12.34
N HIS A 242 4.59 -16.40 12.57
CA HIS A 242 5.05 -15.46 11.53
C HIS A 242 3.92 -14.95 10.64
N LEU A 243 2.78 -14.62 11.24
CA LEU A 243 1.60 -14.07 10.59
C LEU A 243 1.12 -12.83 11.34
N VAL A 244 0.48 -11.93 10.62
CA VAL A 244 -0.25 -10.78 11.20
C VAL A 244 -1.56 -10.55 10.45
N ALA A 245 -2.59 -10.11 11.18
CA ALA A 245 -3.84 -9.66 10.59
C ALA A 245 -3.75 -8.15 10.30
N PRO A 246 -3.76 -7.69 9.04
CA PRO A 246 -3.64 -6.27 8.70
C PRO A 246 -4.99 -5.55 8.83
N THR A 247 -5.70 -5.81 9.91
CA THR A 247 -7.00 -5.24 10.25
C THR A 247 -6.91 -4.42 11.52
N ASN A 248 -7.88 -3.54 11.77
CA ASN A 248 -7.89 -2.63 12.92
C ASN A 248 -6.60 -1.81 13.04
N MET A 249 -6.14 -1.31 11.90
CA MET A 249 -4.96 -0.45 11.82
C MET A 249 -5.37 1.00 11.62
N GLU A 250 -4.69 1.90 12.30
CA GLU A 250 -4.86 3.34 12.18
C GLU A 250 -3.56 4.00 11.72
N ILE A 251 -3.65 5.23 11.25
CA ILE A 251 -2.50 6.03 10.86
C ILE A 251 -1.98 6.80 12.07
N TYR A 252 -0.68 6.72 12.25
CA TYR A 252 0.07 7.40 13.32
C TYR A 252 1.17 8.27 12.76
N THR A 253 1.58 9.26 13.53
CA THR A 253 2.81 10.04 13.31
C THR A 253 3.65 10.04 14.58
N ALA A 254 4.96 10.18 14.42
CA ALA A 254 5.92 10.39 15.52
C ALA A 254 7.11 11.20 14.99
N ASN A 255 7.90 11.78 15.88
CA ASN A 255 9.25 12.23 15.52
C ASN A 255 10.12 11.02 15.16
N VAL A 256 11.22 11.24 14.42
CA VAL A 256 12.14 10.16 14.00
C VAL A 256 12.79 9.42 15.18
N ASP A 257 12.84 10.05 16.34
CA ASP A 257 13.33 9.44 17.59
C ASP A 257 12.23 8.72 18.40
N GLY A 258 11.00 8.64 17.88
CA GLY A 258 9.84 8.01 18.53
C GLY A 258 9.05 8.93 19.48
N SER A 259 9.53 10.14 19.77
CA SER A 259 8.79 11.11 20.57
C SER A 259 7.58 11.68 19.82
N ASP A 260 6.67 12.33 20.54
CA ASP A 260 5.45 12.97 20.02
C ASP A 260 4.55 12.00 19.20
N LEU A 261 4.44 10.75 19.65
CA LEU A 261 3.58 9.73 19.04
C LEU A 261 2.11 10.17 19.09
N LYS A 262 1.47 10.24 17.91
CA LYS A 262 0.06 10.65 17.76
C LYS A 262 -0.69 9.70 16.85
N GLN A 263 -1.88 9.29 17.28
CA GLN A 263 -2.86 8.65 16.40
C GLN A 263 -3.58 9.73 15.60
N ILE A 264 -3.57 9.63 14.27
CA ILE A 264 -4.17 10.61 13.34
C ILE A 264 -5.58 10.19 12.92
N THR A 265 -5.79 8.88 12.69
CA THR A 265 -7.09 8.37 12.28
C THR A 265 -7.76 7.56 13.40
N HIS A 266 -9.11 7.62 13.45
CA HIS A 266 -9.96 6.85 14.35
C HIS A 266 -11.12 6.26 13.54
N LEU A 267 -10.79 5.66 12.38
CA LEU A 267 -11.78 5.23 11.38
C LEU A 267 -12.21 3.78 11.57
N GLY A 268 -11.43 3.01 12.33
CA GLY A 268 -11.59 1.58 12.45
C GLY A 268 -11.22 0.85 11.16
N LYS A 269 -11.35 -0.48 11.17
CA LYS A 269 -11.00 -1.38 10.05
C LYS A 269 -9.52 -1.23 9.66
N ALA A 270 -9.20 -1.20 8.37
CA ALA A 270 -7.84 -1.17 7.88
C ALA A 270 -7.51 0.16 7.21
N ASN A 271 -6.52 0.86 7.74
CA ASN A 271 -5.97 2.09 7.19
C ASN A 271 -4.48 1.85 6.94
N TRP A 272 -4.06 1.83 5.66
CA TRP A 272 -2.72 1.38 5.24
C TRP A 272 -1.99 2.40 4.39
N ALA A 273 -0.70 2.13 4.20
CA ALA A 273 0.18 2.79 3.24
C ALA A 273 0.05 4.32 3.27
N PRO A 274 0.25 4.94 4.43
CA PRO A 274 0.24 6.40 4.52
C PRO A 274 1.43 7.00 3.79
N PHE A 275 1.23 8.17 3.18
CA PHE A 275 2.29 8.94 2.57
C PHE A 275 2.04 10.44 2.78
N TYR A 276 3.06 11.20 3.15
CA TYR A 276 2.92 12.65 3.28
C TYR A 276 2.66 13.32 1.93
N HIS A 277 1.69 14.22 1.90
CA HIS A 277 1.58 15.21 0.83
C HIS A 277 2.86 16.07 0.80
N PRO A 278 3.36 16.51 -0.38
CA PRO A 278 4.59 17.31 -0.48
C PRO A 278 4.61 18.58 0.36
N SER A 279 3.44 19.13 0.72
CA SER A 279 3.35 20.27 1.66
C SER A 279 3.76 19.95 3.09
N GLY A 280 3.86 18.65 3.47
CA GLY A 280 4.08 18.21 4.84
C GLY A 280 2.92 18.43 5.79
N LYS A 281 1.74 18.89 5.31
CA LYS A 281 0.58 19.24 6.16
C LYS A 281 -0.56 18.23 6.08
N LYS A 282 -0.53 17.35 5.10
CA LYS A 282 -1.57 16.35 4.85
C LYS A 282 -0.94 14.97 4.64
N ILE A 283 -1.74 13.95 4.89
CA ILE A 283 -1.37 12.54 4.76
C ILE A 283 -2.37 11.88 3.81
N LEU A 284 -1.87 11.22 2.78
CA LEU A 284 -2.62 10.36 1.89
C LEU A 284 -2.50 8.93 2.41
N PHE A 285 -3.58 8.14 2.35
CA PHE A 285 -3.55 6.75 2.82
C PHE A 285 -4.66 5.92 2.15
N SER A 286 -4.55 4.61 2.26
CA SER A 286 -5.54 3.65 1.77
C SER A 286 -6.43 3.21 2.91
N SER A 287 -7.76 3.20 2.70
CA SER A 287 -8.70 2.82 3.75
C SER A 287 -9.92 2.08 3.22
N ASN A 288 -10.38 1.11 4.00
CA ASN A 288 -11.64 0.40 3.76
C ASN A 288 -12.73 0.75 4.81
N HIS A 289 -12.55 1.84 5.58
CA HIS A 289 -13.49 2.19 6.67
C HIS A 289 -14.93 2.34 6.19
N HIS A 290 -15.15 2.82 4.97
CA HIS A 290 -16.47 2.99 4.35
C HIS A 290 -17.08 1.68 3.85
N SER A 291 -16.27 0.63 3.65
CA SER A 291 -16.71 -0.62 3.03
C SER A 291 -17.62 -1.43 3.97
N THR A 292 -18.75 -1.89 3.47
CA THR A 292 -19.61 -2.86 4.17
C THR A 292 -19.11 -4.30 4.02
N ARG A 293 -18.33 -4.57 2.97
CA ARG A 293 -17.78 -5.91 2.62
C ARG A 293 -16.38 -6.15 3.16
N GLY A 294 -15.67 -5.09 3.63
CA GLY A 294 -14.36 -5.20 4.26
C GLY A 294 -13.15 -5.22 3.32
N TYR A 295 -13.34 -5.27 2.00
CA TYR A 295 -12.25 -5.35 1.02
C TYR A 295 -12.22 -4.21 -0.01
N ASP A 296 -13.17 -3.27 0.06
CA ASP A 296 -13.19 -2.09 -0.82
C ASP A 296 -12.27 -1.02 -0.23
N PHE A 297 -11.10 -0.85 -0.82
CA PHE A 297 -10.13 0.17 -0.42
C PHE A 297 -10.19 1.38 -1.36
N GLN A 298 -10.19 2.58 -0.77
CA GLN A 298 -10.07 3.84 -1.49
C GLN A 298 -8.93 4.67 -0.90
N LEU A 299 -8.40 5.59 -1.70
CA LEU A 299 -7.46 6.59 -1.21
C LEU A 299 -8.22 7.71 -0.50
N TYR A 300 -7.69 8.11 0.65
CA TYR A 300 -8.17 9.22 1.47
C TYR A 300 -7.02 10.16 1.80
N MET A 301 -7.34 11.41 2.00
CA MET A 301 -6.41 12.43 2.47
C MET A 301 -6.96 13.04 3.76
N ILE A 302 -6.08 13.31 4.72
CA ILE A 302 -6.41 13.91 6.02
C ILE A 302 -5.33 14.93 6.38
N ASN A 303 -5.68 15.96 7.14
CA ASN A 303 -4.68 16.86 7.72
C ASN A 303 -3.86 16.14 8.80
N GLU A 304 -2.62 16.59 9.04
CA GLU A 304 -1.75 16.01 10.09
C GLU A 304 -2.34 16.15 11.51
N ASP A 305 -3.30 17.05 11.72
CA ASP A 305 -4.03 17.20 12.98
C ASP A 305 -5.27 16.27 13.10
N GLY A 306 -5.52 15.42 12.11
CA GLY A 306 -6.65 14.48 12.10
C GLY A 306 -7.96 15.08 11.58
N THR A 307 -7.98 16.33 11.14
CA THR A 307 -9.17 17.00 10.57
C THR A 307 -9.21 16.89 9.04
N GLY A 308 -10.33 17.24 8.42
CA GLY A 308 -10.43 17.42 6.97
C GLY A 308 -10.30 16.14 6.16
N LEU A 309 -10.83 15.00 6.66
CA LEU A 309 -10.85 13.74 5.93
C LEU A 309 -11.58 13.88 4.60
N GLU A 310 -10.92 13.52 3.51
CA GLU A 310 -11.42 13.60 2.15
C GLU A 310 -11.15 12.33 1.36
N GLN A 311 -12.15 11.81 0.66
CA GLN A 311 -12.01 10.68 -0.26
C GLN A 311 -11.44 11.15 -1.60
N ILE A 312 -10.36 10.52 -2.07
CA ILE A 312 -9.63 10.89 -3.30
C ILE A 312 -10.04 10.02 -4.48
N THR A 313 -10.18 8.71 -4.27
CA THR A 313 -10.58 7.77 -5.33
C THR A 313 -11.98 7.23 -5.09
N THR A 314 -12.68 6.91 -6.19
CA THR A 314 -14.06 6.38 -6.16
C THR A 314 -14.29 5.30 -7.20
N GLU A 315 -13.42 5.18 -8.21
CA GLU A 315 -13.51 4.15 -9.25
C GLU A 315 -12.90 2.85 -8.72
N SER A 316 -13.60 1.72 -8.96
CA SER A 316 -13.19 0.36 -8.58
C SER A 316 -13.25 0.04 -7.07
N TYR A 317 -12.84 -1.19 -6.71
CA TYR A 317 -12.94 -1.71 -5.33
C TYR A 317 -11.61 -1.74 -4.59
N PHE A 318 -10.49 -1.47 -5.28
CA PHE A 318 -9.17 -1.47 -4.66
C PHE A 318 -8.32 -0.35 -5.22
N ASN A 319 -7.97 0.59 -4.36
CA ASN A 319 -7.01 1.66 -4.60
C ASN A 319 -6.10 1.76 -3.38
N ALA A 320 -4.79 1.52 -3.56
CA ALA A 320 -3.85 1.43 -2.45
C ALA A 320 -2.44 1.90 -2.83
N PHE A 321 -1.59 2.06 -1.83
CA PHE A 321 -0.17 2.41 -1.95
C PHE A 321 0.07 3.71 -2.74
N PRO A 322 -0.53 4.84 -2.30
CA PRO A 322 -0.34 6.12 -2.97
C PRO A 322 1.05 6.68 -2.68
N MET A 323 1.71 7.26 -3.67
CA MET A 323 2.94 7.99 -3.49
C MET A 323 3.03 9.19 -4.42
N PHE A 324 3.30 10.36 -3.87
CA PHE A 324 3.59 11.55 -4.66
C PHE A 324 4.97 11.48 -5.30
N SER A 325 5.07 11.99 -6.53
CA SER A 325 6.39 12.24 -7.12
C SER A 325 7.14 13.29 -6.30
N PRO A 326 8.49 13.25 -6.24
CA PRO A 326 9.29 14.23 -5.49
C PRO A 326 9.01 15.69 -5.79
N ASN A 327 8.54 16.00 -7.02
CA ASN A 327 8.15 17.36 -7.41
C ASN A 327 6.68 17.70 -7.10
N GLY A 328 5.93 16.79 -6.45
CA GLY A 328 4.54 16.97 -6.06
C GLY A 328 3.51 17.00 -7.20
N LYS A 329 3.94 16.83 -8.46
CA LYS A 329 3.05 17.02 -9.62
C LYS A 329 2.27 15.80 -10.03
N LYS A 330 2.66 14.61 -9.55
CA LYS A 330 2.03 13.34 -9.92
C LYS A 330 1.78 12.50 -8.70
N LEU A 331 0.69 11.74 -8.76
CA LEU A 331 0.39 10.64 -7.85
C LEU A 331 0.51 9.33 -8.61
N ILE A 332 1.16 8.32 -8.01
CA ILE A 332 1.12 6.92 -8.45
C ILE A 332 0.43 6.09 -7.38
N TRP A 333 -0.33 5.08 -7.78
CA TRP A 333 -1.00 4.15 -6.86
C TRP A 333 -1.28 2.82 -7.54
N SER A 334 -1.61 1.80 -6.76
CA SER A 334 -2.07 0.50 -7.24
C SER A 334 -3.59 0.45 -7.23
N SER A 335 -4.19 -0.10 -8.29
CA SER A 335 -5.65 -0.19 -8.42
C SER A 335 -6.06 -1.40 -9.25
N ASN A 336 -7.25 -1.94 -8.94
CA ASN A 336 -7.90 -2.94 -9.78
C ASN A 336 -8.90 -2.32 -10.78
N ARG A 337 -8.87 -1.00 -10.97
CA ARG A 337 -9.62 -0.35 -12.06
C ARG A 337 -9.15 -0.89 -13.41
N ARG A 338 -10.08 -1.04 -14.35
CA ARG A 338 -9.80 -1.54 -15.71
C ARG A 338 -9.12 -2.91 -15.72
N ASN A 339 -9.40 -3.78 -14.72
CA ASN A 339 -8.88 -5.14 -14.69
C ASN A 339 -9.72 -6.14 -15.51
N TRP A 340 -10.82 -5.66 -16.13
CA TRP A 340 -11.68 -6.42 -17.04
C TRP A 340 -12.20 -7.74 -16.47
N GLY A 341 -12.45 -7.76 -15.13
CA GLY A 341 -12.98 -8.92 -14.42
C GLY A 341 -11.92 -9.93 -13.97
N THR A 342 -10.63 -9.63 -14.13
CA THR A 342 -9.53 -10.39 -13.51
C THR A 342 -9.35 -10.01 -12.04
N HIS A 343 -8.44 -10.69 -11.34
CA HIS A 343 -8.01 -10.31 -9.99
C HIS A 343 -6.75 -9.42 -10.00
N ASP A 344 -6.34 -8.95 -11.18
CA ASP A 344 -5.13 -8.16 -11.33
C ASP A 344 -5.22 -6.81 -10.60
N THR A 345 -4.12 -6.42 -10.00
CA THR A 345 -3.87 -5.07 -9.47
C THR A 345 -2.79 -4.41 -10.29
N ASN A 346 -3.12 -3.28 -10.92
CA ASN A 346 -2.24 -2.57 -11.83
C ASN A 346 -1.83 -1.23 -11.26
N MET A 347 -0.71 -0.69 -11.73
CA MET A 347 -0.25 0.64 -11.36
C MET A 347 -0.86 1.70 -12.26
N PHE A 348 -1.23 2.81 -11.64
CA PHE A 348 -1.77 3.99 -12.29
C PHE A 348 -0.99 5.22 -11.87
N VAL A 349 -0.88 6.18 -12.79
CA VAL A 349 -0.31 7.49 -12.54
C VAL A 349 -1.27 8.58 -13.02
N ALA A 350 -1.38 9.66 -12.25
CA ALA A 350 -2.15 10.84 -12.63
C ALA A 350 -1.36 12.12 -12.40
N ASP A 351 -1.74 13.18 -13.08
CA ASP A 351 -1.37 14.53 -12.69
C ASP A 351 -2.18 14.92 -11.45
N TRP A 352 -1.51 15.42 -10.42
CA TRP A 352 -2.14 15.89 -9.19
C TRP A 352 -2.58 17.35 -9.34
N VAL A 353 -3.80 17.63 -8.86
CA VAL A 353 -4.38 18.99 -8.78
C VAL A 353 -4.85 19.20 -7.34
N ASP A 354 -4.38 20.28 -6.70
CA ASP A 354 -4.75 20.68 -5.33
C ASP A 354 -6.20 21.17 -5.21
#